data_1092d79f242403eb5946c8e6e18089ec
#
_entry.id   1092d79f242403eb5946c8e6e18089ec
#
_cell.length_a   1.000
_cell.length_b   1.000
_cell.length_c   1.000
_cell.angle_alpha   90.00
_cell.angle_beta   90.00
_cell.angle_gamma   90.00
#
_symmetry.space_group_name_H-M   'P 1'
#
loop_
_entity.id
_entity.type
_entity.pdbx_description
1 polymer ?
#
loop_
_entity_poly.entity_id
_entity_poly.type
_entity_poly.pdbx_seq_one_letter_code
_entity_poly.pdbx_strand_id
1 'polypeptide(L)'
;MLEHLNRAMERIEGHIEERPGASVDVAELARIAMTSEYHFRRMFSALAGLPLSEYVRRRRLTLAGAEVLSGERTLLDVAVRYGYTSGEAFARAFRAMHGVGPGEARREGAALQSQPRMSFRLVIEGNSSMEYRIVEKPDFRLVGRRARVPLVHEGVNPAIAEFIKGIGRDTIDRISALSGQEPDGILSVTEFFSDSREEGVELDYYHAVVAGTDTVVPDDLDVREVPAGTWAVFSNTGTFPEALQEMWRDVYTQWFPSNPYETRPGPEILRTRFLPGGEAEAQLWIQVDRAVR
;
A
#
# COMPACT_ATOMS: atom_id res chain seq x y z
N MET A 1 -6.79 16.49 -10.95
CA MET A 1 -6.61 15.37 -9.99
C MET A 1 -6.55 15.84 -8.54
N LEU A 2 -5.59 16.69 -8.11
CA LEU A 2 -5.49 17.16 -6.71
C LEU A 2 -6.79 17.77 -6.15
N GLU A 3 -7.50 18.54 -6.94
CA GLU A 3 -8.78 19.11 -6.55
C GLU A 3 -9.83 18.02 -6.24
N HIS A 4 -9.88 16.96 -7.06
CA HIS A 4 -10.80 15.84 -6.83
C HIS A 4 -10.41 15.02 -5.61
N LEU A 5 -9.10 14.83 -5.36
CA LEU A 5 -8.63 14.20 -4.13
C LEU A 5 -9.01 15.02 -2.90
N ASN A 6 -8.83 16.33 -2.93
CA ASN A 6 -9.21 17.20 -1.83
C ASN A 6 -10.72 17.21 -1.59
N ARG A 7 -11.55 17.17 -2.64
CA ARG A 7 -13.01 16.98 -2.50
C ARG A 7 -13.35 15.63 -1.85
N ALA A 8 -12.61 14.57 -2.20
CA ALA A 8 -12.79 13.28 -1.52
C ALA A 8 -12.41 13.37 -0.03
N MET A 9 -11.35 14.12 0.31
CA MET A 9 -10.99 14.39 1.71
C MET A 9 -12.06 15.18 2.46
N GLU A 10 -12.61 16.23 1.86
CA GLU A 10 -13.73 16.98 2.44
C GLU A 10 -14.95 16.09 2.67
N ARG A 11 -15.24 15.18 1.73
CA ARG A 11 -16.33 14.21 1.88
C ARG A 11 -16.10 13.23 3.02
N ILE A 12 -14.85 12.76 3.23
CA ILE A 12 -14.47 11.93 4.38
C ILE A 12 -14.71 12.69 5.68
N GLU A 13 -14.21 13.90 5.80
CA GLU A 13 -14.35 14.70 7.01
C GLU A 13 -15.82 15.00 7.34
N GLY A 14 -16.61 15.40 6.35
CA GLY A 14 -18.05 15.61 6.52
C GLY A 14 -18.76 14.34 7.00
N HIS A 15 -18.43 13.17 6.41
CA HIS A 15 -18.99 11.89 6.82
C HIS A 15 -18.64 11.54 8.29
N ILE A 16 -17.37 11.76 8.68
CA ILE A 16 -16.93 11.49 10.06
C ILE A 16 -17.63 12.42 11.06
N GLU A 17 -17.88 13.68 10.70
CA GLU A 17 -18.58 14.64 11.57
C GLU A 17 -20.06 14.32 11.71
N GLU A 18 -20.74 14.01 10.59
CA GLU A 18 -22.16 13.70 10.57
C GLU A 18 -22.47 12.32 11.18
N ARG A 19 -21.66 11.32 10.88
CA ARG A 19 -21.87 9.91 11.22
C ARG A 19 -20.57 9.23 11.66
N PRO A 20 -20.01 9.60 12.81
CA PRO A 20 -18.66 9.18 13.20
C PRO A 20 -18.47 7.67 13.31
N GLY A 21 -19.53 6.91 13.60
CA GLY A 21 -19.49 5.44 13.69
C GLY A 21 -19.74 4.69 12.38
N ALA A 22 -20.25 5.38 11.34
CA ALA A 22 -20.63 4.70 10.10
C ALA A 22 -19.42 4.43 9.20
N SER A 23 -19.46 3.33 8.43
CA SER A 23 -18.41 3.02 7.44
C SER A 23 -18.33 4.10 6.36
N VAL A 24 -17.12 4.44 5.94
CA VAL A 24 -16.90 5.36 4.82
C VAL A 24 -17.11 4.58 3.51
N ASP A 25 -17.89 5.14 2.60
CA ASP A 25 -18.12 4.57 1.28
C ASP A 25 -16.95 4.92 0.34
N VAL A 26 -16.05 3.95 0.17
CA VAL A 26 -14.84 4.14 -0.66
C VAL A 26 -15.18 4.21 -2.15
N ALA A 27 -16.27 3.55 -2.60
CA ALA A 27 -16.73 3.65 -3.98
C ALA A 27 -17.19 5.09 -4.30
N GLU A 28 -17.88 5.76 -3.37
CA GLU A 28 -18.23 7.18 -3.49
C GLU A 28 -16.97 8.06 -3.58
N LEU A 29 -15.98 7.82 -2.70
CA LEU A 29 -14.73 8.58 -2.70
C LEU A 29 -13.94 8.42 -4.00
N ALA A 30 -13.84 7.19 -4.49
CA ALA A 30 -13.17 6.89 -5.75
C ALA A 30 -13.85 7.60 -6.93
N ARG A 31 -15.19 7.61 -6.95
CA ARG A 31 -15.96 8.34 -7.97
C ARG A 31 -15.73 9.85 -7.90
N ILE A 32 -15.66 10.44 -6.69
CA ILE A 32 -15.32 11.87 -6.52
C ILE A 32 -13.89 12.15 -7.02
N ALA A 33 -12.97 11.23 -6.71
CA ALA A 33 -11.58 11.31 -7.15
C ALA A 33 -11.39 10.97 -8.65
N MET A 34 -12.46 10.54 -9.34
CA MET A 34 -12.46 10.11 -10.75
C MET A 34 -11.48 8.97 -11.02
N THR A 35 -11.53 7.94 -10.18
CA THR A 35 -10.62 6.79 -10.22
C THR A 35 -11.29 5.52 -9.69
N SER A 36 -10.64 4.37 -9.83
CA SER A 36 -11.08 3.12 -9.21
C SER A 36 -10.82 3.11 -7.69
N GLU A 37 -11.61 2.31 -6.93
CA GLU A 37 -11.39 2.16 -5.49
C GLU A 37 -9.98 1.67 -5.17
N TYR A 38 -9.50 0.69 -5.94
CA TYR A 38 -8.18 0.13 -5.79
C TYR A 38 -7.09 1.20 -5.95
N HIS A 39 -7.16 1.97 -7.03
CA HIS A 39 -6.19 3.04 -7.28
C HIS A 39 -6.30 4.18 -6.25
N PHE A 40 -7.53 4.55 -5.84
CA PHE A 40 -7.76 5.57 -4.80
C PHE A 40 -7.07 5.20 -3.49
N ARG A 41 -7.26 3.97 -2.99
CA ARG A 41 -6.62 3.50 -1.75
C ARG A 41 -5.10 3.53 -1.83
N ARG A 42 -4.54 3.08 -2.94
CA ARG A 42 -3.08 3.08 -3.15
C ARG A 42 -2.50 4.48 -3.20
N MET A 43 -3.12 5.33 -4.01
CA MET A 43 -2.70 6.73 -4.13
C MET A 43 -2.85 7.48 -2.80
N PHE A 44 -3.96 7.26 -2.07
CA PHE A 44 -4.13 7.84 -0.75
C PHE A 44 -2.99 7.41 0.20
N SER A 45 -2.72 6.10 0.29
CA SER A 45 -1.68 5.60 1.18
C SER A 45 -0.29 6.16 0.84
N ALA A 46 0.04 6.25 -0.44
CA ALA A 46 1.32 6.80 -0.90
C ALA A 46 1.46 8.30 -0.59
N LEU A 47 0.37 9.08 -0.76
CA LEU A 47 0.37 10.52 -0.50
C LEU A 47 0.29 10.87 0.99
N ALA A 48 -0.50 10.09 1.76
CA ALA A 48 -0.77 10.36 3.16
C ALA A 48 0.25 9.71 4.12
N GLY A 49 1.06 8.77 3.63
CA GLY A 49 1.98 7.97 4.45
C GLY A 49 1.29 6.98 5.39
N LEU A 50 -0.04 6.80 5.26
CA LEU A 50 -0.82 5.84 6.06
C LEU A 50 -2.07 5.40 5.28
N PRO A 51 -2.62 4.21 5.58
CA PRO A 51 -3.84 3.71 4.94
C PRO A 51 -5.06 4.59 5.24
N LEU A 52 -6.03 4.61 4.30
CA LEU A 52 -7.28 5.36 4.45
C LEU A 52 -8.07 4.96 5.71
N SER A 53 -8.15 3.65 5.99
CA SER A 53 -8.81 3.11 7.18
C SER A 53 -8.18 3.63 8.48
N GLU A 54 -6.86 3.67 8.51
CA GLU A 54 -6.11 4.20 9.66
C GLU A 54 -6.30 5.70 9.83
N TYR A 55 -6.30 6.48 8.73
CA TYR A 55 -6.64 7.90 8.78
C TYR A 55 -8.02 8.12 9.39
N VAL A 56 -9.05 7.42 8.88
CA VAL A 56 -10.43 7.52 9.39
C VAL A 56 -10.49 7.13 10.85
N ARG A 57 -9.81 6.05 11.26
CA ARG A 57 -9.75 5.61 12.66
C ARG A 57 -9.13 6.68 13.56
N ARG A 58 -7.99 7.24 13.19
CA ARG A 58 -7.31 8.30 13.96
C ARG A 58 -8.15 9.58 14.06
N ARG A 59 -8.81 9.97 12.97
CA ARG A 59 -9.73 11.13 12.97
C ARG A 59 -10.89 10.93 13.94
N ARG A 60 -11.53 9.75 13.93
CA ARG A 60 -12.57 9.38 14.86
C ARG A 60 -12.11 9.42 16.31
N LEU A 61 -10.95 8.85 16.60
CA LEU A 61 -10.39 8.87 17.96
C LEU A 61 -10.02 10.29 18.41
N THR A 62 -9.57 11.15 17.52
CA THR A 62 -9.34 12.57 17.80
C THR A 62 -10.64 13.26 18.26
N LEU A 63 -11.72 13.08 17.51
CA LEU A 63 -13.03 13.67 17.87
C LEU A 63 -13.61 13.04 19.15
N ALA A 64 -13.49 11.71 19.28
CA ALA A 64 -13.87 11.01 20.50
C ALA A 64 -13.08 11.50 21.73
N GLY A 65 -11.81 11.84 21.56
CA GLY A 65 -10.96 12.42 22.59
C GLY A 65 -11.53 13.72 23.15
N ALA A 66 -12.01 14.61 22.31
CA ALA A 66 -12.68 15.86 22.73
C ALA A 66 -13.96 15.57 23.53
N GLU A 67 -14.78 14.61 23.08
CA GLU A 67 -16.01 14.20 23.82
C GLU A 67 -15.68 13.48 25.15
N VAL A 68 -14.59 12.71 25.19
CA VAL A 68 -14.11 12.11 26.45
C VAL A 68 -13.71 13.19 27.46
N LEU A 69 -12.97 14.20 27.04
CA LEU A 69 -12.54 15.29 27.92
C LEU A 69 -13.69 16.20 28.36
N SER A 70 -14.70 16.46 27.52
CA SER A 70 -15.85 17.26 27.88
C SER A 70 -16.69 16.64 29.02
N GLY A 71 -16.66 15.29 29.11
CA GLY A 71 -17.41 14.57 30.16
C GLY A 71 -18.92 14.53 29.99
N GLU A 72 -19.47 15.15 28.93
CA GLU A 72 -20.92 15.28 28.72
C GLU A 72 -21.65 13.96 28.48
N ARG A 73 -20.92 12.95 27.95
CA ARG A 73 -21.45 11.62 27.65
C ARG A 73 -20.72 10.55 28.45
N THR A 74 -21.36 9.40 28.67
CA THR A 74 -20.67 8.24 29.24
C THR A 74 -19.60 7.72 28.27
N LEU A 75 -18.58 7.04 28.79
CA LEU A 75 -17.53 6.44 27.92
C LEU A 75 -18.12 5.39 26.98
N LEU A 76 -19.18 4.69 27.40
CA LEU A 76 -19.87 3.72 26.56
C LEU A 76 -20.63 4.40 25.41
N ASP A 77 -21.32 5.51 25.69
CA ASP A 77 -22.03 6.29 24.65
C ASP A 77 -21.05 6.84 23.61
N VAL A 78 -19.88 7.34 24.05
CA VAL A 78 -18.81 7.77 23.15
C VAL A 78 -18.32 6.58 22.32
N ALA A 79 -18.06 5.43 22.93
CA ALA A 79 -17.61 4.23 22.20
C ALA A 79 -18.61 3.84 21.08
N VAL A 80 -19.90 3.74 21.42
CA VAL A 80 -20.98 3.39 20.47
C VAL A 80 -21.08 4.44 19.35
N ARG A 81 -21.06 5.72 19.72
CA ARG A 81 -21.13 6.84 18.75
C ARG A 81 -20.03 6.77 17.70
N TYR A 82 -18.81 6.38 18.08
CA TYR A 82 -17.65 6.27 17.19
C TYR A 82 -17.48 4.87 16.57
N GLY A 83 -18.50 4.01 16.67
CA GLY A 83 -18.58 2.74 15.94
C GLY A 83 -17.89 1.57 16.62
N TYR A 84 -17.58 1.67 17.91
CA TYR A 84 -17.02 0.55 18.67
C TYR A 84 -18.13 -0.34 19.25
N THR A 85 -17.97 -1.64 19.12
CA THR A 85 -18.92 -2.64 19.59
C THR A 85 -18.88 -2.86 21.11
N SER A 86 -17.79 -2.41 21.76
CA SER A 86 -17.66 -2.50 23.23
C SER A 86 -16.77 -1.37 23.78
N GLY A 87 -17.00 -1.03 25.05
CA GLY A 87 -16.15 -0.07 25.77
C GLY A 87 -14.70 -0.51 25.87
N GLU A 88 -14.43 -1.83 25.92
CA GLU A 88 -13.08 -2.38 25.97
C GLU A 88 -12.33 -2.21 24.63
N ALA A 89 -13.02 -2.46 23.50
CA ALA A 89 -12.45 -2.24 22.18
C ALA A 89 -12.10 -0.76 21.98
N PHE A 90 -13.01 0.13 22.39
CA PHE A 90 -12.77 1.57 22.41
C PHE A 90 -11.56 1.94 23.28
N ALA A 91 -11.52 1.44 24.52
CA ALA A 91 -10.43 1.76 25.47
C ALA A 91 -9.07 1.31 24.95
N ARG A 92 -8.99 0.14 24.29
CA ARG A 92 -7.74 -0.33 23.64
C ARG A 92 -7.33 0.60 22.50
N ALA A 93 -8.24 0.92 21.58
CA ALA A 93 -7.98 1.80 20.45
C ALA A 93 -7.59 3.21 20.91
N PHE A 94 -8.30 3.74 21.90
CA PHE A 94 -8.03 5.04 22.51
C PHE A 94 -6.63 5.10 23.12
N ARG A 95 -6.29 4.10 23.95
CA ARG A 95 -4.94 4.02 24.55
C ARG A 95 -3.84 3.86 23.51
N ALA A 96 -4.07 3.07 22.46
CA ALA A 96 -3.11 2.90 21.38
C ALA A 96 -2.81 4.22 20.64
N MET A 97 -3.80 5.10 20.48
CA MET A 97 -3.61 6.39 19.85
C MET A 97 -3.07 7.46 20.81
N HIS A 98 -3.66 7.57 22.02
CA HIS A 98 -3.44 8.71 22.92
C HIS A 98 -2.42 8.42 24.03
N GLY A 99 -1.96 7.17 24.19
CA GLY A 99 -1.06 6.74 25.25
C GLY A 99 -1.71 6.51 26.61
N VAL A 100 -2.94 7.01 26.81
CA VAL A 100 -3.70 6.93 28.06
C VAL A 100 -5.09 6.33 27.82
N GLY A 101 -5.69 5.72 28.86
CA GLY A 101 -7.06 5.21 28.76
C GLY A 101 -8.10 6.34 28.82
N PRO A 102 -9.32 6.14 28.24
CA PRO A 102 -10.33 7.19 28.19
C PRO A 102 -10.83 7.61 29.58
N GLY A 103 -10.92 6.68 30.53
CA GLY A 103 -11.30 6.98 31.92
C GLY A 103 -10.22 7.78 32.66
N GLU A 104 -8.95 7.51 32.41
CA GLU A 104 -7.82 8.24 32.95
C GLU A 104 -7.76 9.65 32.34
N ALA A 105 -7.84 9.76 31.03
CA ALA A 105 -7.86 11.03 30.31
C ALA A 105 -8.94 11.98 30.84
N ARG A 106 -10.15 11.45 31.10
CA ARG A 106 -11.27 12.24 31.65
C ARG A 106 -11.01 12.76 33.05
N ARG A 107 -10.43 11.92 33.94
CA ARG A 107 -10.20 12.31 35.33
C ARG A 107 -9.06 13.30 35.50
N GLU A 108 -8.02 13.16 34.68
CA GLU A 108 -6.76 13.86 34.87
C GLU A 108 -6.57 15.01 33.88
N GLY A 109 -7.47 15.17 32.90
CA GLY A 109 -7.32 16.19 31.85
C GLY A 109 -6.07 15.98 31.02
N ALA A 110 -5.74 14.71 30.69
CA ALA A 110 -4.49 14.37 30.03
C ALA A 110 -4.37 14.99 28.62
N ALA A 111 -3.15 15.27 28.20
CA ALA A 111 -2.86 15.66 26.83
C ALA A 111 -3.10 14.49 25.87
N LEU A 112 -3.88 14.73 24.81
CA LEU A 112 -4.23 13.73 23.80
C LEU A 112 -3.53 13.99 22.48
N GLN A 113 -3.25 12.91 21.75
CA GLN A 113 -2.76 12.99 20.36
C GLN A 113 -3.91 13.41 19.43
N SER A 114 -3.60 14.19 18.42
CA SER A 114 -4.58 14.63 17.44
C SER A 114 -4.11 14.28 16.03
N GLN A 115 -4.98 13.64 15.25
CA GLN A 115 -4.83 13.54 13.82
C GLN A 115 -5.48 14.76 13.17
N PRO A 116 -4.73 15.70 12.58
CA PRO A 116 -5.33 16.85 11.91
C PRO A 116 -6.07 16.42 10.65
N ARG A 117 -6.96 17.28 10.15
CA ARG A 117 -7.52 17.14 8.81
C ARG A 117 -6.42 17.21 7.79
N MET A 118 -6.44 16.29 6.82
CA MET A 118 -5.47 16.26 5.74
C MET A 118 -6.00 16.97 4.50
N SER A 119 -5.11 17.66 3.82
CA SER A 119 -5.32 18.16 2.46
C SER A 119 -4.05 17.94 1.65
N PHE A 120 -4.20 17.55 0.40
CA PHE A 120 -3.08 17.35 -0.51
C PHE A 120 -2.68 18.67 -1.17
N ARG A 121 -1.38 18.97 -1.18
CA ARG A 121 -0.81 20.12 -1.88
C ARG A 121 0.30 19.63 -2.80
N LEU A 122 0.34 20.19 -4.01
CA LEU A 122 1.46 19.94 -4.90
C LEU A 122 2.62 20.85 -4.47
N VAL A 123 3.71 20.25 -4.03
CA VAL A 123 5.00 20.91 -3.88
C VAL A 123 5.84 20.46 -5.06
N ILE A 124 6.22 21.41 -5.92
CA ILE A 124 7.12 21.11 -7.04
C ILE A 124 8.54 21.24 -6.49
N GLU A 125 9.13 20.12 -6.12
CA GLU A 125 10.53 20.03 -5.74
C GLU A 125 11.29 19.39 -6.91
N GLY A 126 12.31 20.08 -7.41
CA GLY A 126 13.35 19.57 -8.29
C GLY A 126 12.89 18.83 -9.56
N ASN A 127 13.68 18.90 -10.58
CA ASN A 127 13.38 18.38 -11.92
C ASN A 127 13.98 16.97 -12.10
N SER A 128 13.65 16.00 -11.24
CA SER A 128 14.01 14.61 -11.51
C SER A 128 13.02 14.01 -12.50
N SER A 129 13.46 13.79 -13.72
CA SER A 129 12.66 13.06 -14.71
C SER A 129 12.62 11.58 -14.30
N MET A 130 11.42 11.03 -14.15
CA MET A 130 11.23 9.59 -13.95
C MET A 130 11.26 8.88 -15.32
N GLU A 131 12.16 7.92 -15.46
CA GLU A 131 12.20 7.08 -16.65
C GLU A 131 11.13 5.99 -16.55
N TYR A 132 10.23 5.94 -17.55
CA TYR A 132 9.22 4.90 -17.63
C TYR A 132 8.95 4.48 -19.08
N ARG A 133 8.39 3.30 -19.24
CA ARG A 133 7.85 2.81 -20.53
C ARG A 133 6.55 2.05 -20.31
N ILE A 134 5.70 2.04 -21.32
CA ILE A 134 4.47 1.24 -21.36
C ILE A 134 4.70 0.02 -22.24
N VAL A 135 4.36 -1.16 -21.73
CA VAL A 135 4.59 -2.44 -22.39
C VAL A 135 3.30 -3.24 -22.41
N GLU A 136 2.89 -3.73 -23.58
CA GLU A 136 1.87 -4.76 -23.70
C GLU A 136 2.53 -6.14 -23.54
N LYS A 137 2.02 -6.94 -22.60
CA LYS A 137 2.51 -8.31 -22.42
C LYS A 137 1.41 -9.33 -22.68
N PRO A 138 1.71 -10.42 -23.41
CA PRO A 138 0.82 -11.58 -23.44
C PRO A 138 0.71 -12.20 -22.04
N ASP A 139 -0.16 -13.17 -21.89
CA ASP A 139 -0.20 -14.02 -20.69
C ASP A 139 1.13 -14.72 -20.47
N PHE A 140 1.52 -14.85 -19.21
CA PHE A 140 2.76 -15.50 -18.79
C PHE A 140 2.60 -16.14 -17.41
N ARG A 141 3.61 -16.88 -16.98
CA ARG A 141 3.67 -17.48 -15.64
C ARG A 141 4.79 -16.87 -14.83
N LEU A 142 4.48 -16.62 -13.57
CA LEU A 142 5.50 -16.44 -12.53
C LEU A 142 5.76 -17.82 -11.92
N VAL A 143 6.99 -18.27 -11.99
CA VAL A 143 7.42 -19.61 -11.54
C VAL A 143 8.52 -19.46 -10.51
N GLY A 144 8.33 -20.01 -9.32
CA GLY A 144 9.30 -19.88 -8.25
C GLY A 144 8.86 -20.48 -6.92
N ARG A 145 9.20 -19.82 -5.83
CA ARG A 145 8.77 -20.18 -4.48
C ARG A 145 7.93 -19.05 -3.90
N ARG A 146 6.89 -19.42 -3.18
CA ARG A 146 5.94 -18.48 -2.55
C ARG A 146 5.99 -18.58 -1.03
N ALA A 147 5.83 -17.46 -0.37
CA ALA A 147 5.54 -17.38 1.06
C ALA A 147 4.48 -16.33 1.36
N ARG A 148 3.71 -16.56 2.41
CA ARG A 148 2.86 -15.55 3.01
C ARG A 148 3.66 -14.74 4.01
N VAL A 149 3.72 -13.42 3.84
CA VAL A 149 4.52 -12.53 4.66
C VAL A 149 3.73 -11.28 5.06
N PRO A 150 4.03 -10.68 6.22
CA PRO A 150 3.44 -9.40 6.57
C PRO A 150 4.03 -8.26 5.73
N LEU A 151 3.22 -7.25 5.41
CA LEU A 151 3.69 -6.00 4.84
C LEU A 151 4.52 -5.23 5.86
N VAL A 152 5.69 -4.75 5.43
CA VAL A 152 6.56 -3.84 6.19
C VAL A 152 6.80 -2.60 5.34
N HIS A 153 6.45 -1.42 5.86
CA HIS A 153 6.56 -0.16 5.12
C HIS A 153 7.97 0.43 5.11
N GLU A 154 8.71 0.27 6.20
CA GLU A 154 10.04 0.86 6.33
C GLU A 154 11.12 -0.20 6.50
N GLY A 155 12.19 -0.06 5.73
CA GLY A 155 13.35 -0.93 5.79
C GLY A 155 13.16 -2.27 5.09
N VAL A 156 14.05 -3.21 5.40
CA VAL A 156 14.03 -4.55 4.82
C VAL A 156 13.04 -5.44 5.57
N ASN A 157 12.13 -6.10 4.85
CA ASN A 157 11.20 -7.05 5.45
C ASN A 157 11.95 -8.31 5.92
N PRO A 158 12.04 -8.59 7.23
CA PRO A 158 12.82 -9.70 7.76
C PRO A 158 12.21 -11.07 7.39
N ALA A 159 10.88 -11.16 7.23
CA ALA A 159 10.22 -12.40 6.82
C ALA A 159 10.57 -12.78 5.37
N ILE A 160 10.67 -11.79 4.48
CA ILE A 160 11.13 -12.01 3.10
C ILE A 160 12.60 -12.45 3.09
N ALA A 161 13.45 -11.79 3.87
CA ALA A 161 14.87 -12.12 3.94
C ALA A 161 15.10 -13.55 4.45
N GLU A 162 14.38 -13.97 5.48
CA GLU A 162 14.45 -15.33 6.03
C GLU A 162 13.93 -16.36 5.01
N PHE A 163 12.81 -16.05 4.35
CA PHE A 163 12.25 -16.91 3.32
C PHE A 163 13.23 -17.15 2.17
N ILE A 164 13.82 -16.09 1.60
CA ILE A 164 14.81 -16.21 0.51
C ILE A 164 16.01 -17.05 0.94
N LYS A 165 16.51 -16.84 2.16
CA LYS A 165 17.61 -17.63 2.73
C LYS A 165 17.23 -19.12 2.84
N GLY A 166 15.96 -19.44 3.10
CA GLY A 166 15.45 -20.80 3.24
C GLY A 166 15.26 -21.54 1.91
N ILE A 167 15.20 -20.85 0.75
CA ILE A 167 14.95 -21.50 -0.57
C ILE A 167 16.08 -22.46 -0.94
N GLY A 168 17.33 -22.11 -0.63
CA GLY A 168 18.50 -22.90 -1.01
C GLY A 168 19.00 -22.65 -2.42
N ARG A 169 20.31 -22.76 -2.61
CA ARG A 169 20.98 -22.36 -3.84
C ARG A 169 20.54 -23.20 -5.05
N ASP A 170 20.46 -24.52 -4.89
CA ASP A 170 20.07 -25.43 -5.98
C ASP A 170 18.65 -25.11 -6.52
N THR A 171 17.74 -24.76 -5.63
CA THR A 171 16.38 -24.35 -6.02
C THR A 171 16.40 -23.02 -6.74
N ILE A 172 17.18 -22.05 -6.29
CA ILE A 172 17.35 -20.75 -6.95
C ILE A 172 17.94 -20.94 -8.36
N ASP A 173 18.95 -21.78 -8.53
CA ASP A 173 19.54 -22.06 -9.83
C ASP A 173 18.55 -22.72 -10.79
N ARG A 174 17.70 -23.65 -10.29
CA ARG A 174 16.61 -24.27 -11.06
C ARG A 174 15.55 -23.24 -11.48
N ILE A 175 15.14 -22.37 -10.59
CA ILE A 175 14.18 -21.27 -10.88
C ILE A 175 14.80 -20.35 -11.93
N SER A 176 16.04 -19.93 -11.75
CA SER A 176 16.75 -19.03 -12.67
C SER A 176 16.84 -19.61 -14.09
N ALA A 177 17.01 -20.91 -14.22
CA ALA A 177 17.07 -21.60 -15.51
C ALA A 177 15.75 -21.56 -16.30
N LEU A 178 14.62 -21.29 -15.64
CA LEU A 178 13.29 -21.14 -16.27
C LEU A 178 13.03 -19.70 -16.76
N SER A 179 13.91 -18.75 -16.47
CA SER A 179 13.77 -17.36 -16.93
C SER A 179 13.92 -17.31 -18.46
N GLY A 180 12.88 -16.89 -19.15
CA GLY A 180 12.84 -16.88 -20.61
C GLY A 180 12.21 -15.66 -21.23
N GLN A 181 11.66 -14.78 -20.43
CA GLN A 181 10.96 -13.56 -20.88
C GLN A 181 11.30 -12.37 -19.99
N GLU A 182 11.04 -11.18 -20.49
CA GLU A 182 11.17 -9.94 -19.73
C GLU A 182 10.00 -9.78 -18.71
N PRO A 183 10.26 -9.27 -17.47
CA PRO A 183 11.60 -9.01 -16.91
C PRO A 183 12.38 -10.29 -16.63
N ASP A 184 13.65 -10.27 -17.01
CA ASP A 184 14.56 -11.41 -16.90
C ASP A 184 15.17 -11.55 -15.50
N GLY A 185 15.64 -12.75 -15.18
CA GLY A 185 16.30 -13.07 -13.92
C GLY A 185 15.32 -13.31 -12.77
N ILE A 186 15.89 -13.42 -11.57
CA ILE A 186 15.08 -13.61 -10.35
C ILE A 186 14.41 -12.30 -9.96
N LEU A 187 13.13 -12.39 -9.64
CA LEU A 187 12.23 -11.29 -9.36
C LEU A 187 11.67 -11.40 -7.95
N SER A 188 11.46 -10.26 -7.33
CA SER A 188 10.63 -10.10 -6.14
C SER A 188 9.22 -9.72 -6.58
N VAL A 189 8.23 -10.56 -6.30
CA VAL A 189 6.86 -10.30 -6.70
C VAL A 189 5.97 -10.26 -5.47
N THR A 190 5.13 -9.24 -5.39
CA THR A 190 4.16 -9.08 -4.30
C THR A 190 2.74 -9.08 -4.84
N GLU A 191 1.85 -9.84 -4.21
CA GLU A 191 0.44 -9.88 -4.53
C GLU A 191 -0.39 -9.72 -3.27
N PHE A 192 -1.30 -8.77 -3.28
CA PHE A 192 -2.16 -8.46 -2.13
C PHE A 192 -3.55 -9.05 -2.33
N PHE A 193 -4.14 -9.59 -1.23
CA PHE A 193 -5.48 -10.20 -1.24
C PHE A 193 -6.60 -9.19 -1.03
N SER A 194 -6.27 -8.02 -0.53
CA SER A 194 -7.21 -6.95 -0.24
C SER A 194 -6.62 -5.61 -0.64
N ASP A 195 -7.47 -4.58 -0.64
CA ASP A 195 -7.04 -3.21 -0.88
C ASP A 195 -6.33 -2.59 0.35
N SER A 196 -6.31 -3.30 1.47
CA SER A 196 -5.61 -2.83 2.67
C SER A 196 -4.10 -2.83 2.42
N ARG A 197 -3.47 -1.76 2.91
CA ARG A 197 -2.02 -1.56 2.92
C ARG A 197 -1.54 -1.19 4.32
N GLU A 198 -2.25 -1.69 5.34
CA GLU A 198 -1.84 -1.49 6.72
C GLU A 198 -0.58 -2.28 7.03
N GLU A 199 0.24 -1.75 7.94
CA GLU A 199 1.40 -2.46 8.47
C GLU A 199 0.97 -3.81 9.03
N GLY A 200 1.68 -4.88 8.65
CA GLY A 200 1.38 -6.24 9.08
C GLY A 200 0.27 -6.96 8.29
N VAL A 201 -0.37 -6.31 7.31
CA VAL A 201 -1.30 -7.01 6.39
C VAL A 201 -0.54 -8.08 5.62
N GLU A 202 -1.12 -9.27 5.55
CA GLU A 202 -0.50 -10.38 4.83
C GLU A 202 -0.60 -10.19 3.31
N LEU A 203 0.48 -10.54 2.64
CA LEU A 203 0.60 -10.59 1.19
C LEU A 203 1.29 -11.89 0.76
N ASP A 204 1.08 -12.32 -0.46
CA ASP A 204 1.91 -13.35 -1.08
C ASP A 204 3.15 -12.69 -1.69
N TYR A 205 4.30 -13.19 -1.26
CA TYR A 205 5.60 -12.87 -1.84
C TYR A 205 6.10 -14.06 -2.65
N TYR A 206 6.54 -13.80 -3.89
CA TYR A 206 7.18 -14.81 -4.73
C TYR A 206 8.63 -14.41 -5.01
N HIS A 207 9.52 -15.37 -4.86
CA HIS A 207 10.88 -15.32 -5.41
C HIS A 207 10.87 -16.16 -6.69
N ALA A 208 10.72 -15.51 -7.84
CA ALA A 208 10.26 -16.15 -9.07
C ALA A 208 10.91 -15.58 -10.32
N VAL A 209 10.67 -16.23 -11.45
CA VAL A 209 11.02 -15.74 -12.80
C VAL A 209 9.78 -15.65 -13.68
N VAL A 210 9.86 -14.91 -14.77
CA VAL A 210 8.85 -14.93 -15.84
C VAL A 210 9.17 -16.08 -16.79
N ALA A 211 8.21 -16.97 -16.98
CA ALA A 211 8.26 -18.09 -17.91
C ALA A 211 7.07 -18.05 -18.89
N GLY A 212 7.24 -18.64 -20.06
CA GLY A 212 6.16 -18.81 -21.03
C GLY A 212 5.09 -19.79 -20.54
N THR A 213 3.89 -19.69 -21.10
CA THR A 213 2.76 -20.56 -20.75
C THR A 213 2.98 -22.02 -21.11
N ASP A 214 3.87 -22.30 -22.05
CA ASP A 214 4.29 -23.64 -22.52
C ASP A 214 5.49 -24.22 -21.77
N THR A 215 6.09 -23.46 -20.85
CA THR A 215 7.24 -23.91 -20.06
C THR A 215 6.87 -25.07 -19.16
N VAL A 216 7.65 -26.15 -19.21
CA VAL A 216 7.51 -27.29 -18.30
C VAL A 216 8.03 -26.89 -16.92
N VAL A 217 7.14 -26.84 -15.95
CA VAL A 217 7.45 -26.42 -14.57
C VAL A 217 7.55 -27.66 -13.67
N PRO A 218 8.61 -27.80 -12.87
CA PRO A 218 8.71 -28.83 -11.83
C PRO A 218 7.58 -28.75 -10.81
N ASP A 219 7.06 -29.88 -10.37
CA ASP A 219 5.90 -29.98 -9.44
C ASP A 219 6.16 -29.36 -8.06
N ASP A 220 7.41 -29.19 -7.68
CA ASP A 220 7.80 -28.59 -6.39
C ASP A 220 7.90 -27.07 -6.42
N LEU A 221 7.64 -26.44 -7.56
CA LEU A 221 7.63 -24.97 -7.70
C LEU A 221 6.20 -24.42 -7.73
N ASP A 222 6.05 -23.25 -7.16
CA ASP A 222 4.79 -22.51 -7.21
C ASP A 222 4.64 -21.81 -8.57
N VAL A 223 3.42 -21.81 -9.10
CA VAL A 223 3.06 -21.16 -10.35
C VAL A 223 1.94 -20.15 -10.11
N ARG A 224 2.11 -18.95 -10.66
CA ARG A 224 1.08 -17.92 -10.70
C ARG A 224 0.84 -17.49 -12.15
N GLU A 225 -0.32 -17.83 -12.69
CA GLU A 225 -0.76 -17.40 -14.02
C GLU A 225 -1.04 -15.89 -14.00
N VAL A 226 -0.44 -15.15 -14.93
CA VAL A 226 -0.65 -13.70 -15.08
C VAL A 226 -1.27 -13.45 -16.45
N PRO A 227 -2.50 -12.91 -16.51
CA PRO A 227 -3.18 -12.66 -17.78
C PRO A 227 -2.49 -11.54 -18.57
N ALA A 228 -2.67 -11.55 -19.88
CA ALA A 228 -2.23 -10.49 -20.77
C ALA A 228 -2.72 -9.11 -20.30
N GLY A 229 -1.89 -8.10 -20.49
CA GLY A 229 -2.24 -6.75 -20.08
C GLY A 229 -1.15 -5.72 -20.33
N THR A 230 -1.50 -4.48 -20.02
CA THR A 230 -0.62 -3.31 -20.13
C THR A 230 0.16 -3.13 -18.82
N TRP A 231 1.44 -2.85 -18.93
CA TRP A 231 2.33 -2.63 -17.80
C TRP A 231 3.04 -1.29 -17.92
N ALA A 232 3.05 -0.53 -16.84
CA ALA A 232 3.97 0.58 -16.66
C ALA A 232 5.23 0.07 -15.99
N VAL A 233 6.38 0.34 -16.61
CA VAL A 233 7.70 -0.11 -16.15
C VAL A 233 8.51 1.12 -15.81
N PHE A 234 8.93 1.22 -14.57
CA PHE A 234 9.74 2.31 -14.03
C PHE A 234 11.14 1.81 -13.75
N SER A 235 12.15 2.63 -14.10
CA SER A 235 13.56 2.30 -13.84
C SER A 235 14.19 3.34 -12.93
N ASN A 236 14.99 2.89 -11.97
CA ASN A 236 15.79 3.74 -11.11
C ASN A 236 17.12 3.06 -10.76
N THR A 237 18.14 3.88 -10.49
CA THR A 237 19.43 3.43 -9.98
C THR A 237 19.83 4.31 -8.81
N GLY A 238 20.25 3.70 -7.71
CA GLY A 238 20.69 4.44 -6.52
C GLY A 238 20.95 3.52 -5.34
N THR A 239 21.13 4.12 -4.17
CA THR A 239 21.41 3.41 -2.91
C THR A 239 20.23 2.51 -2.53
N PHE A 240 20.51 1.25 -2.23
CA PHE A 240 19.50 0.30 -1.76
C PHE A 240 19.42 0.30 -0.23
N PRO A 241 18.20 0.33 0.37
CA PRO A 241 16.87 0.25 -0.25
C PRO A 241 16.21 1.60 -0.57
N GLU A 242 16.84 2.74 -0.26
CA GLU A 242 16.26 4.08 -0.28
C GLU A 242 15.74 4.44 -1.69
N ALA A 243 16.55 4.26 -2.73
CA ALA A 243 16.17 4.58 -4.11
C ALA A 243 14.94 3.79 -4.58
N LEU A 244 14.76 2.58 -4.06
CA LEU A 244 13.60 1.75 -4.34
C LEU A 244 12.33 2.31 -3.68
N GLN A 245 12.42 2.69 -2.42
CA GLN A 245 11.31 3.27 -1.67
C GLN A 245 10.90 4.63 -2.27
N GLU A 246 11.87 5.44 -2.69
CA GLU A 246 11.63 6.69 -3.42
C GLU A 246 10.92 6.44 -4.75
N MET A 247 11.36 5.45 -5.54
CA MET A 247 10.70 5.10 -6.81
C MET A 247 9.22 4.74 -6.59
N TRP A 248 8.89 3.91 -5.59
CA TRP A 248 7.50 3.58 -5.28
C TRP A 248 6.67 4.82 -4.90
N ARG A 249 7.21 5.66 -4.00
CA ARG A 249 6.56 6.91 -3.63
C ARG A 249 6.30 7.79 -4.85
N ASP A 250 7.32 8.01 -5.67
CA ASP A 250 7.24 8.94 -6.81
C ASP A 250 6.29 8.43 -7.91
N VAL A 251 6.20 7.13 -8.14
CA VAL A 251 5.20 6.53 -9.03
C VAL A 251 3.78 6.93 -8.62
N TYR A 252 3.44 6.83 -7.33
CA TYR A 252 2.09 7.14 -6.85
C TYR A 252 1.85 8.63 -6.61
N THR A 253 2.89 9.40 -6.27
CA THR A 253 2.75 10.82 -5.94
C THR A 253 2.96 11.75 -7.12
N GLN A 254 3.71 11.31 -8.14
CA GLN A 254 4.08 12.15 -9.28
C GLN A 254 3.61 11.58 -10.62
N TRP A 255 3.88 10.28 -10.89
CA TRP A 255 3.59 9.72 -12.20
C TRP A 255 2.09 9.47 -12.42
N PHE A 256 1.41 8.73 -11.57
CA PHE A 256 -0.03 8.49 -11.73
C PHE A 256 -0.86 9.78 -11.75
N PRO A 257 -0.60 10.79 -10.89
CA PRO A 257 -1.28 12.08 -10.97
C PRO A 257 -1.10 12.82 -12.30
N SER A 258 -0.01 12.57 -13.01
CA SER A 258 0.38 13.29 -14.23
C SER A 258 0.11 12.51 -15.53
N ASN A 259 -0.29 11.24 -15.43
CA ASN A 259 -0.48 10.37 -16.58
C ASN A 259 -1.90 9.76 -16.61
N PRO A 260 -2.42 9.43 -17.81
CA PRO A 260 -3.78 8.92 -17.98
C PRO A 260 -3.85 7.39 -17.71
N TYR A 261 -3.32 6.94 -16.58
CA TYR A 261 -3.31 5.54 -16.21
C TYR A 261 -3.76 5.36 -14.75
N GLU A 262 -4.34 4.19 -14.48
CA GLU A 262 -4.71 3.72 -13.14
C GLU A 262 -4.12 2.34 -12.90
N THR A 263 -3.80 2.02 -11.64
CA THR A 263 -3.37 0.67 -11.29
C THR A 263 -4.51 -0.32 -11.43
N ARG A 264 -4.19 -1.49 -11.95
CA ARG A 264 -5.06 -2.65 -12.02
C ARG A 264 -4.69 -3.64 -10.90
N PRO A 265 -5.66 -4.37 -10.29
CA PRO A 265 -5.35 -5.47 -9.38
C PRO A 265 -4.48 -6.54 -10.06
N GLY A 266 -3.41 -6.94 -9.40
CA GLY A 266 -2.48 -7.94 -9.91
C GLY A 266 -1.14 -7.91 -9.18
N PRO A 267 -0.20 -8.78 -9.57
CA PRO A 267 1.12 -8.81 -8.99
C PRO A 267 1.91 -7.55 -9.34
N GLU A 268 2.69 -7.04 -8.39
CA GLU A 268 3.72 -6.04 -8.61
C GLU A 268 5.06 -6.76 -8.72
N ILE A 269 5.79 -6.51 -9.80
CA ILE A 269 7.02 -7.22 -10.09
C ILE A 269 8.18 -6.25 -9.95
N LEU A 270 9.15 -6.62 -9.11
CA LEU A 270 10.38 -5.89 -8.91
C LEU A 270 11.56 -6.73 -9.39
N ARG A 271 12.29 -6.21 -10.35
CA ARG A 271 13.61 -6.70 -10.74
C ARG A 271 14.66 -5.83 -10.06
N THR A 272 15.59 -6.45 -9.34
CA THR A 272 16.70 -5.73 -8.70
C THR A 272 18.03 -6.35 -9.11
N ARG A 273 18.96 -5.52 -9.57
CA ARG A 273 20.34 -5.90 -9.85
C ARG A 273 21.26 -5.09 -8.94
N PHE A 274 21.89 -5.77 -7.98
CA PHE A 274 22.85 -5.12 -7.09
C PHE A 274 24.13 -4.76 -7.82
N LEU A 275 24.59 -3.54 -7.55
CA LEU A 275 25.80 -2.95 -8.11
C LEU A 275 26.86 -2.82 -7.00
N PRO A 276 28.15 -2.64 -7.37
CA PRO A 276 29.18 -2.33 -6.39
C PRO A 276 28.88 -1.04 -5.61
N GLY A 277 29.28 -0.99 -4.33
CA GLY A 277 29.13 0.23 -3.52
C GLY A 277 27.80 0.36 -2.79
N GLY A 278 26.94 -0.69 -2.80
CA GLY A 278 25.63 -0.65 -2.12
C GLY A 278 24.53 -0.01 -2.96
N GLU A 279 24.78 0.22 -4.23
CA GLU A 279 23.78 0.66 -5.20
C GLU A 279 23.00 -0.51 -5.79
N ALA A 280 21.82 -0.23 -6.31
CA ALA A 280 21.03 -1.17 -7.09
C ALA A 280 20.38 -0.48 -8.29
N GLU A 281 20.30 -1.22 -9.39
CA GLU A 281 19.41 -0.91 -10.51
C GLU A 281 18.11 -1.67 -10.30
N ALA A 282 17.02 -0.96 -10.28
CA ALA A 282 15.68 -1.50 -10.03
C ALA A 282 14.74 -1.22 -11.19
N GLN A 283 13.90 -2.19 -11.53
CA GLN A 283 12.77 -2.02 -12.44
C GLN A 283 11.49 -2.46 -11.71
N LEU A 284 10.55 -1.55 -11.59
CA LEU A 284 9.23 -1.81 -11.02
C LEU A 284 8.20 -1.91 -12.14
N TRP A 285 7.50 -3.04 -12.19
CA TRP A 285 6.45 -3.34 -13.16
C TRP A 285 5.09 -3.34 -12.45
N ILE A 286 4.19 -2.47 -12.89
CA ILE A 286 2.84 -2.34 -12.34
C ILE A 286 1.83 -2.50 -13.48
N GLN A 287 0.84 -3.37 -13.28
CA GLN A 287 -0.28 -3.47 -14.23
C GLN A 287 -1.11 -2.20 -14.20
N VAL A 288 -1.44 -1.69 -15.39
CA VAL A 288 -2.21 -0.46 -15.55
C VAL A 288 -3.30 -0.61 -16.61
N ASP A 289 -4.38 0.14 -16.39
CA ASP A 289 -5.39 0.40 -17.41
C ASP A 289 -5.39 1.90 -17.76
N ARG A 290 -5.82 2.25 -18.94
CA ARG A 290 -6.06 3.66 -19.26
C ARG A 290 -7.22 4.18 -18.44
N ALA A 291 -7.00 5.27 -17.71
CA ALA A 291 -8.06 5.97 -17.00
C ALA A 291 -9.15 6.42 -17.98
N VAL A 292 -10.39 6.01 -17.72
CA VAL A 292 -11.55 6.50 -18.47
C VAL A 292 -11.84 7.91 -17.98
N ARG A 293 -11.56 8.90 -18.80
CA ARG A 293 -11.86 10.32 -18.51
C ARG A 293 -13.32 10.66 -18.79
#